data_cf46b85af4940086e38e7d21048eef76
#
_entry.id   cf46b85af4940086e38e7d21048eef76
#
_cell.length_a   1.000
_cell.length_b   1.000
_cell.length_c   1.000
_cell.angle_alpha   90.00
_cell.angle_beta   90.00
_cell.angle_gamma   90.00
#
_symmetry.space_group_name_H-M   'P 1'
#
loop_
_entity.id
_entity.type
_entity.pdbx_description
1 polymer ?
#
loop_
_entity_poly.entity_id
_entity_poly.type
_entity_poly.pdbx_seq_one_letter_code
_entity_poly.pdbx_strand_id
1 'polypeptide(L)'
;MEDTHMKFGYFDDANKEYVITSPKTPLPWINYLGSENFFSLISNTCGGYSFYKDAKLLRLTRYRYNNVPFDSNGHYYYIKEGDTIWNPGWMPAKTDLDAYECHHGMGYSTFRSSKNDLQAELTAFVPVGKNCEINQLTLTNNSKETKDFSVFSYVEFCFWNAVDDSTNFQRNLSLGEVEVEESTIYHKTEYRERRNHFAYYTVNSPVAGFDTSRDDFLGVYGSIEHPETVYAGISHNSVASGGAVIGSHHLKLTLKPGESKSLIFVLGYSENDPEDKWEAPGIIK
;
A
#
# COMPACT_ATOMS: atom_id res chain seq x y z
N MET A 1 -20.14 -8.37 38.25
CA MET A 1 -19.10 -8.43 37.23
C MET A 1 -19.59 -7.51 36.14
N GLU A 2 -19.06 -6.31 36.07
CA GLU A 2 -19.32 -5.41 34.95
C GLU A 2 -18.74 -6.06 33.70
N ASP A 3 -19.61 -6.29 32.73
CA ASP A 3 -19.26 -6.87 31.43
C ASP A 3 -18.52 -5.76 30.65
N THR A 4 -17.21 -5.66 30.86
CA THR A 4 -16.37 -4.73 30.12
C THR A 4 -16.18 -5.27 28.70
N HIS A 5 -17.25 -5.26 27.90
CA HIS A 5 -17.13 -5.40 26.45
C HIS A 5 -16.26 -4.27 25.93
N MET A 6 -15.02 -4.58 25.56
CA MET A 6 -14.17 -3.63 24.86
C MET A 6 -14.89 -3.22 23.56
N LYS A 7 -15.26 -1.95 23.48
CA LYS A 7 -15.91 -1.39 22.30
C LYS A 7 -14.83 -0.91 21.35
N PHE A 8 -14.68 -1.58 20.21
CA PHE A 8 -13.67 -1.24 19.21
C PHE A 8 -14.13 -0.17 18.20
N GLY A 9 -15.42 0.19 18.20
CA GLY A 9 -15.98 1.16 17.27
C GLY A 9 -17.47 1.40 17.46
N TYR A 10 -18.05 2.18 16.56
CA TYR A 10 -19.46 2.56 16.56
C TYR A 10 -19.96 2.85 15.14
N PHE A 11 -21.29 2.78 14.94
CA PHE A 11 -21.92 3.23 13.71
C PHE A 11 -22.13 4.76 13.77
N ASP A 12 -21.66 5.45 12.75
CA ASP A 12 -21.98 6.84 12.46
C ASP A 12 -23.09 6.91 11.40
N ASP A 13 -24.32 6.94 11.85
CA ASP A 13 -25.48 6.93 10.97
C ASP A 13 -25.60 8.20 10.12
N ALA A 14 -25.03 9.32 10.59
CA ALA A 14 -25.05 10.59 9.87
C ALA A 14 -24.18 10.54 8.61
N ASN A 15 -22.99 9.95 8.73
CA ASN A 15 -22.03 9.78 7.63
C ASN A 15 -22.15 8.41 6.94
N LYS A 16 -22.98 7.51 7.47
CA LYS A 16 -23.11 6.12 7.00
C LYS A 16 -21.78 5.37 7.00
N GLU A 17 -21.06 5.49 8.10
CA GLU A 17 -19.77 4.88 8.34
C GLU A 17 -19.81 3.95 9.54
N TYR A 18 -18.92 2.97 9.54
CA TYR A 18 -18.51 2.30 10.76
C TYR A 18 -17.15 2.82 11.18
N VAL A 19 -17.09 3.47 12.33
CA VAL A 19 -15.86 4.09 12.87
C VAL A 19 -15.21 3.12 13.83
N ILE A 20 -13.95 2.75 13.56
CA ILE A 20 -13.12 1.87 14.37
C ILE A 20 -12.12 2.75 15.12
N THR A 21 -12.15 2.70 16.45
CA THR A 21 -11.35 3.57 17.32
C THR A 21 -10.10 2.94 17.90
N SER A 22 -9.82 1.68 17.53
CA SER A 22 -8.61 0.97 17.92
C SER A 22 -8.12 0.11 16.77
N PRO A 23 -6.83 0.17 16.41
CA PRO A 23 -6.28 -0.71 15.39
C PRO A 23 -6.18 -2.18 15.86
N LYS A 24 -6.20 -2.42 17.17
CA LYS A 24 -6.01 -3.74 17.82
C LYS A 24 -7.35 -4.49 17.94
N THR A 25 -8.07 -4.61 16.84
CA THR A 25 -9.31 -5.41 16.77
C THR A 25 -9.00 -6.92 16.88
N PRO A 26 -9.94 -7.77 17.35
CA PRO A 26 -9.71 -9.21 17.50
C PRO A 26 -9.35 -9.94 16.20
N LEU A 27 -9.89 -9.45 15.07
CA LEU A 27 -9.62 -9.88 13.71
C LEU A 27 -9.53 -8.63 12.82
N PRO A 28 -8.90 -8.69 11.65
CA PRO A 28 -8.97 -7.60 10.69
C PRO A 28 -10.43 -7.31 10.31
N TRP A 29 -10.88 -6.08 10.50
CA TRP A 29 -12.20 -5.64 10.06
C TRP A 29 -12.05 -4.95 8.72
N ILE A 30 -12.69 -5.53 7.71
CA ILE A 30 -12.43 -5.21 6.31
C ILE A 30 -13.59 -4.44 5.67
N ASN A 31 -13.23 -3.60 4.70
CA ASN A 31 -14.16 -2.98 3.76
C ASN A 31 -13.83 -3.43 2.34
N TYR A 32 -14.87 -3.58 1.51
CA TYR A 32 -14.73 -3.87 0.10
C TYR A 32 -14.91 -2.58 -0.69
N LEU A 33 -13.91 -2.25 -1.49
CA LEU A 33 -13.90 -1.13 -2.40
C LEU A 33 -14.00 -1.69 -3.81
N GLY A 34 -14.81 -1.10 -4.66
CA GLY A 34 -14.86 -1.61 -6.01
C GLY A 34 -15.97 -1.03 -6.86
N SER A 35 -15.75 -1.10 -8.15
CA SER A 35 -16.68 -0.69 -9.17
C SER A 35 -16.41 -1.50 -10.43
N GLU A 36 -17.45 -2.17 -10.93
CA GLU A 36 -17.47 -2.89 -12.20
C GLU A 36 -16.39 -3.98 -12.34
N ASN A 37 -15.15 -3.59 -12.64
CA ASN A 37 -14.08 -4.51 -13.00
C ASN A 37 -12.90 -4.49 -12.02
N PHE A 38 -12.71 -3.42 -11.26
CA PHE A 38 -11.57 -3.28 -10.33
C PHE A 38 -12.07 -3.26 -8.91
N PHE A 39 -11.43 -4.05 -8.07
CA PHE A 39 -11.83 -4.23 -6.68
C PHE A 39 -10.62 -4.19 -5.76
N SER A 40 -10.83 -3.69 -4.56
CA SER A 40 -9.89 -3.73 -3.46
C SER A 40 -10.56 -4.18 -2.18
N LEU A 41 -9.80 -4.83 -1.33
CA LEU A 41 -10.16 -5.16 0.03
C LEU A 41 -9.17 -4.44 0.93
N ILE A 42 -9.66 -3.70 1.92
CA ILE A 42 -8.83 -2.98 2.87
C ILE A 42 -9.28 -3.26 4.31
N SER A 43 -8.34 -3.60 5.18
CA SER A 43 -8.59 -3.79 6.60
C SER A 43 -8.47 -2.48 7.37
N ASN A 44 -8.90 -2.49 8.62
CA ASN A 44 -8.73 -1.37 9.54
C ASN A 44 -7.26 -1.01 9.84
N THR A 45 -6.30 -1.82 9.40
CA THR A 45 -4.86 -1.54 9.54
C THR A 45 -4.13 -1.36 8.21
N CYS A 46 -4.86 -1.06 7.13
CA CYS A 46 -4.36 -0.94 5.75
C CYS A 46 -3.84 -2.24 5.15
N GLY A 47 -4.14 -3.40 5.76
CA GLY A 47 -3.95 -4.70 5.13
C GLY A 47 -4.94 -4.90 3.99
N GLY A 48 -4.58 -5.71 3.00
CA GLY A 48 -5.52 -5.99 1.91
C GLY A 48 -4.85 -6.23 0.56
N TYR A 49 -5.67 -6.33 -0.47
CA TYR A 49 -5.22 -6.57 -1.83
C TYR A 49 -6.19 -6.01 -2.85
N SER A 50 -5.67 -5.78 -4.05
CA SER A 50 -6.45 -5.32 -5.20
C SER A 50 -6.39 -6.34 -6.33
N PHE A 51 -7.47 -6.40 -7.13
CA PHE A 51 -7.58 -7.32 -8.25
C PHE A 51 -8.45 -6.74 -9.37
N TYR A 52 -8.22 -7.23 -10.59
CA TYR A 52 -9.02 -6.93 -11.76
C TYR A 52 -9.88 -8.14 -12.13
N LYS A 53 -11.21 -8.00 -12.12
CA LYS A 53 -12.23 -9.03 -12.45
C LYS A 53 -12.16 -10.32 -11.64
N ASP A 54 -10.98 -10.93 -11.49
CA ASP A 54 -10.81 -12.24 -10.86
C ASP A 54 -9.77 -12.18 -9.74
N ALA A 55 -10.21 -12.35 -8.49
CA ALA A 55 -9.37 -12.30 -7.30
C ALA A 55 -8.33 -13.44 -7.22
N LYS A 56 -8.48 -14.51 -7.99
CA LYS A 56 -7.55 -15.63 -8.06
C LYS A 56 -6.54 -15.47 -9.19
N LEU A 57 -6.99 -15.09 -10.40
CA LEU A 57 -6.17 -15.13 -11.62
C LEU A 57 -5.65 -13.77 -12.06
N LEU A 58 -6.25 -12.67 -11.59
CA LEU A 58 -5.86 -11.29 -11.93
C LEU A 58 -5.67 -10.44 -10.66
N ARG A 59 -5.00 -11.00 -9.66
CA ARG A 59 -4.63 -10.34 -8.41
C ARG A 59 -3.38 -9.49 -8.61
N LEU A 60 -3.46 -8.22 -8.23
CA LEU A 60 -2.36 -7.27 -8.36
C LEU A 60 -1.39 -7.34 -7.18
N THR A 61 -1.92 -7.40 -5.96
CA THR A 61 -1.10 -7.33 -4.75
C THR A 61 -1.28 -8.54 -3.84
N ARG A 62 -0.26 -8.85 -3.07
CA ARG A 62 -0.26 -9.95 -2.10
C ARG A 62 -0.94 -9.54 -0.82
N TYR A 63 -1.65 -10.48 -0.22
CA TYR A 63 -2.25 -10.34 1.09
C TYR A 63 -2.47 -11.68 1.76
N ARG A 64 -2.22 -11.74 3.06
CA ARG A 64 -2.42 -12.93 3.86
C ARG A 64 -3.26 -12.61 5.09
N TYR A 65 -4.54 -12.96 5.01
CA TYR A 65 -5.50 -12.73 6.08
C TYR A 65 -5.23 -13.59 7.32
N ASN A 66 -5.02 -14.88 7.13
CA ASN A 66 -5.00 -15.90 8.17
C ASN A 66 -3.61 -16.46 8.50
N ASN A 67 -2.55 -15.79 8.12
CA ASN A 67 -1.20 -16.13 8.54
C ASN A 67 -0.88 -15.56 9.93
N VAL A 68 0.24 -15.96 10.50
CA VAL A 68 0.80 -15.34 11.70
C VAL A 68 2.05 -14.56 11.27
N PRO A 69 2.09 -13.24 11.47
CA PRO A 69 1.00 -12.40 12.01
C PRO A 69 -0.19 -12.28 11.05
N PHE A 70 -1.38 -12.05 11.60
CA PHE A 70 -2.57 -11.76 10.81
C PHE A 70 -2.41 -10.47 10.01
N ASP A 71 -3.23 -10.33 8.94
CA ASP A 71 -3.34 -9.10 8.17
C ASP A 71 -2.00 -8.66 7.57
N SER A 72 -1.26 -9.62 7.01
CA SER A 72 0.07 -9.37 6.45
C SER A 72 -0.02 -8.96 4.99
N ASN A 73 0.73 -7.93 4.64
CA ASN A 73 0.75 -7.18 3.40
C ASN A 73 -0.49 -6.31 3.21
N GLY A 74 -0.31 -5.25 2.48
CA GLY A 74 -1.34 -4.25 2.23
C GLY A 74 -0.75 -3.05 1.50
N HIS A 75 -1.44 -1.92 1.60
CA HIS A 75 -0.99 -0.65 1.07
C HIS A 75 -0.44 0.19 2.22
N TYR A 76 0.88 0.14 2.43
CA TYR A 76 1.51 0.75 3.60
C TYR A 76 2.22 2.05 3.23
N TYR A 77 2.17 2.99 4.16
CA TYR A 77 2.86 4.28 4.09
C TYR A 77 3.63 4.45 5.39
N TYR A 78 4.95 4.29 5.34
CA TYR A 78 5.80 4.56 6.50
C TYR A 78 6.11 6.05 6.53
N ILE A 79 5.87 6.67 7.65
CA ILE A 79 6.24 8.06 7.92
C ILE A 79 7.41 8.04 8.89
N LYS A 80 8.54 8.61 8.46
CA LYS A 80 9.78 8.66 9.25
C LYS A 80 10.13 10.09 9.59
N GLU A 81 10.05 10.43 10.88
CA GLU A 81 10.49 11.71 11.46
C GLU A 81 11.59 11.43 12.49
N GLY A 82 12.84 11.78 12.17
CA GLY A 82 13.98 11.38 12.99
C GLY A 82 14.06 9.86 13.14
N ASP A 83 14.06 9.38 14.39
CA ASP A 83 14.06 7.94 14.71
C ASP A 83 12.64 7.36 14.86
N THR A 84 11.60 8.20 14.81
CA THR A 84 10.21 7.75 14.90
C THR A 84 9.73 7.30 13.52
N ILE A 85 9.25 6.05 13.44
CA ILE A 85 8.65 5.47 12.24
C ILE A 85 7.24 4.98 12.62
N TRP A 86 6.23 5.39 11.85
CA TRP A 86 4.85 5.01 12.08
C TRP A 86 4.07 4.93 10.78
N ASN A 87 2.87 4.34 10.83
CA ASN A 87 1.98 4.15 9.69
C ASN A 87 0.59 4.67 10.01
N PRO A 88 -0.14 5.31 9.07
CA PRO A 88 -1.51 5.79 9.28
C PRO A 88 -2.49 4.71 9.73
N GLY A 89 -2.35 3.48 9.22
CA GLY A 89 -3.13 2.32 9.64
C GLY A 89 -2.58 1.56 10.85
N TRP A 90 -1.55 2.06 11.53
CA TRP A 90 -0.82 1.41 12.62
C TRP A 90 0.11 0.28 12.15
N MET A 91 -0.38 -0.68 11.36
CA MET A 91 0.50 -1.69 10.74
C MET A 91 1.26 -1.11 9.53
N PRO A 92 2.45 -1.65 9.20
CA PRO A 92 3.09 -2.80 9.84
C PRO A 92 4.03 -2.44 11.00
N ALA A 93 4.46 -1.18 11.17
CA ALA A 93 5.44 -0.80 12.22
C ALA A 93 4.90 -0.97 13.65
N LYS A 94 3.59 -0.95 13.83
CA LYS A 94 2.91 -1.10 15.12
C LYS A 94 3.33 -0.10 16.19
N THR A 95 3.84 1.05 15.75
CA THR A 95 4.17 2.17 16.65
C THR A 95 2.90 2.73 17.27
N ASP A 96 2.89 2.93 18.57
CA ASP A 96 1.74 3.50 19.27
C ASP A 96 1.46 4.91 18.74
N LEU A 97 0.24 5.13 18.28
CA LEU A 97 -0.26 6.38 17.73
C LEU A 97 -0.84 7.26 18.83
N ASP A 98 -0.75 8.57 18.66
CA ASP A 98 -1.34 9.54 19.61
C ASP A 98 -2.86 9.63 19.40
N ALA A 99 -3.32 9.42 18.15
CA ALA A 99 -4.74 9.26 17.80
C ALA A 99 -4.87 8.25 16.65
N TYR A 100 -6.00 7.55 16.62
CA TYR A 100 -6.32 6.60 15.54
C TYR A 100 -7.83 6.44 15.40
N GLU A 101 -8.31 6.58 14.18
CA GLU A 101 -9.65 6.21 13.75
C GLU A 101 -9.57 5.63 12.33
N CYS A 102 -10.36 4.59 12.08
CA CYS A 102 -10.60 4.06 10.74
C CYS A 102 -12.10 4.15 10.45
N HIS A 103 -12.45 4.84 9.39
CA HIS A 103 -13.81 5.05 8.93
C HIS A 103 -14.06 4.16 7.70
N HIS A 104 -14.87 3.12 7.84
CA HIS A 104 -15.33 2.31 6.73
C HIS A 104 -16.67 2.82 6.22
N GLY A 105 -16.63 3.53 5.09
CA GLY A 105 -17.79 4.08 4.41
C GLY A 105 -18.22 3.24 3.21
N MET A 106 -19.27 3.70 2.53
CA MET A 106 -19.78 3.05 1.32
C MET A 106 -18.91 3.41 0.11
N GLY A 107 -17.94 2.53 -0.21
CA GLY A 107 -17.03 2.68 -1.35
C GLY A 107 -15.73 3.43 -1.05
N TYR A 108 -15.44 3.71 0.21
CA TYR A 108 -14.17 4.27 0.65
C TYR A 108 -13.82 3.83 2.07
N SER A 109 -12.54 3.96 2.41
CA SER A 109 -12.07 3.86 3.79
C SER A 109 -11.11 5.01 4.09
N THR A 110 -11.29 5.67 5.24
CA THR A 110 -10.44 6.78 5.67
C THR A 110 -9.80 6.46 7.01
N PHE A 111 -8.48 6.58 7.08
CA PHE A 111 -7.70 6.45 8.31
C PHE A 111 -7.28 7.84 8.76
N ARG A 112 -7.63 8.20 9.99
CA ARG A 112 -7.21 9.44 10.65
C ARG A 112 -6.35 9.09 11.83
N SER A 113 -5.10 9.47 11.77
CA SER A 113 -4.13 9.14 12.80
C SER A 113 -3.13 10.26 13.00
N SER A 114 -2.46 10.25 14.15
CA SER A 114 -1.40 11.23 14.41
C SER A 114 -0.28 10.63 15.25
N LYS A 115 0.91 11.21 15.08
CA LYS A 115 2.08 10.95 15.89
C LYS A 115 2.93 12.23 15.97
N ASN A 116 3.33 12.63 17.19
CA ASN A 116 4.19 13.81 17.41
C ASN A 116 3.66 15.08 16.72
N ASP A 117 2.36 15.38 16.83
CA ASP A 117 1.70 16.52 16.18
C ASP A 117 1.75 16.52 14.64
N LEU A 118 2.18 15.45 14.01
CA LEU A 118 2.01 15.20 12.58
C LEU A 118 0.75 14.34 12.39
N GLN A 119 -0.26 14.89 11.73
CA GLN A 119 -1.51 14.22 11.42
C GLN A 119 -1.45 13.61 10.02
N ALA A 120 -1.96 12.41 9.87
CA ALA A 120 -2.19 11.75 8.58
C ALA A 120 -3.69 11.46 8.40
N GLU A 121 -4.21 11.80 7.23
CA GLU A 121 -5.50 11.33 6.73
C GLU A 121 -5.24 10.57 5.43
N LEU A 122 -5.52 9.27 5.44
CA LEU A 122 -5.37 8.38 4.28
C LEU A 122 -6.75 7.92 3.85
N THR A 123 -7.17 8.28 2.65
CA THR A 123 -8.44 7.84 2.05
C THR A 123 -8.18 6.93 0.87
N ALA A 124 -8.72 5.72 0.94
CA ALA A 124 -8.64 4.70 -0.11
C ALA A 124 -10.01 4.51 -0.78
N PHE A 125 -10.05 4.48 -2.12
CA PHE A 125 -11.27 4.23 -2.88
C PHE A 125 -10.95 3.75 -4.30
N VAL A 126 -11.94 3.13 -4.95
CA VAL A 126 -11.89 2.72 -6.36
C VAL A 126 -12.84 3.64 -7.15
N PRO A 127 -12.33 4.48 -8.07
CA PRO A 127 -13.19 5.36 -8.87
C PRO A 127 -14.09 4.57 -9.82
N VAL A 128 -15.33 5.01 -9.99
CA VAL A 128 -16.29 4.40 -10.92
C VAL A 128 -15.75 4.43 -12.35
N GLY A 129 -15.82 3.29 -13.04
CA GLY A 129 -15.36 3.14 -14.43
C GLY A 129 -13.86 3.21 -14.64
N LYS A 130 -13.04 3.09 -13.58
CA LYS A 130 -11.58 3.04 -13.65
C LYS A 130 -11.04 1.73 -13.11
N ASN A 131 -9.94 1.26 -13.71
CA ASN A 131 -9.26 0.04 -13.30
C ASN A 131 -8.10 0.36 -12.34
N CYS A 132 -8.37 1.13 -11.31
CA CYS A 132 -7.35 1.50 -10.32
C CYS A 132 -7.97 1.78 -8.95
N GLU A 133 -7.15 1.67 -7.95
CA GLU A 133 -7.37 2.16 -6.60
C GLU A 133 -6.59 3.46 -6.41
N ILE A 134 -7.21 4.42 -5.75
CA ILE A 134 -6.58 5.69 -5.34
C ILE A 134 -6.44 5.71 -3.84
N ASN A 135 -5.23 6.02 -3.38
CA ASN A 135 -4.89 6.25 -1.99
C ASN A 135 -4.41 7.69 -1.85
N GLN A 136 -5.26 8.57 -1.29
CA GLN A 136 -4.91 9.95 -1.00
C GLN A 136 -4.41 10.07 0.43
N LEU A 137 -3.13 10.37 0.59
CA LEU A 137 -2.49 10.61 1.89
C LEU A 137 -2.29 12.12 2.07
N THR A 138 -3.01 12.72 3.01
CA THR A 138 -2.83 14.11 3.42
C THR A 138 -2.12 14.17 4.76
N LEU A 139 -0.99 14.89 4.80
CA LEU A 139 -0.18 15.09 5.99
C LEU A 139 -0.26 16.55 6.42
N THR A 140 -0.55 16.78 7.70
CA THR A 140 -0.71 18.12 8.30
C THR A 140 0.19 18.29 9.51
N ASN A 141 1.01 19.33 9.51
CA ASN A 141 1.84 19.68 10.66
C ASN A 141 1.04 20.54 11.65
N ASN A 142 0.59 19.95 12.75
CA ASN A 142 -0.13 20.63 13.82
C ASN A 142 0.80 21.20 14.92
N SER A 143 2.12 21.02 14.77
CA SER A 143 3.10 21.54 15.71
C SER A 143 3.39 23.03 15.49
N LYS A 144 4.20 23.62 16.39
CA LYS A 144 4.65 25.01 16.29
C LYS A 144 5.97 25.18 15.53
N GLU A 145 6.58 24.05 15.11
CA GLU A 145 7.87 24.03 14.45
C GLU A 145 7.74 23.44 13.04
N THR A 146 8.68 23.78 12.16
CA THR A 146 8.78 23.14 10.86
C THR A 146 9.21 21.68 11.03
N LYS A 147 8.54 20.78 10.32
CA LYS A 147 8.84 19.34 10.34
C LYS A 147 9.43 18.89 9.03
N ASP A 148 10.55 18.18 9.13
CA ASP A 148 11.18 17.44 8.04
C ASP A 148 10.99 15.94 8.26
N PHE A 149 10.44 15.26 7.29
CA PHE A 149 10.17 13.83 7.38
C PHE A 149 10.17 13.17 5.99
N SER A 150 10.24 11.85 6.00
CA SER A 150 10.15 11.04 4.79
C SER A 150 8.87 10.19 4.79
N VAL A 151 8.33 9.97 3.60
CA VAL A 151 7.26 8.99 3.36
C VAL A 151 7.80 7.90 2.45
N PHE A 152 7.64 6.63 2.86
CA PHE A 152 7.92 5.47 2.04
C PHE A 152 6.62 4.72 1.80
N SER A 153 6.17 4.64 0.54
CA SER A 153 5.05 3.79 0.18
C SER A 153 5.51 2.34 0.03
N TYR A 154 4.59 1.38 0.16
CA TYR A 154 4.88 -0.03 -0.02
C TYR A 154 3.66 -0.80 -0.49
N VAL A 155 3.81 -1.50 -1.61
CA VAL A 155 2.91 -2.56 -2.06
C VAL A 155 3.76 -3.74 -2.51
N GLU A 156 3.33 -4.97 -2.23
CA GLU A 156 3.98 -6.18 -2.75
C GLU A 156 3.14 -6.77 -3.87
N PHE A 157 3.71 -6.90 -5.07
CA PHE A 157 2.98 -7.42 -6.21
C PHE A 157 2.78 -8.94 -6.12
N CYS A 158 1.58 -9.35 -6.47
CA CYS A 158 1.23 -10.75 -6.73
C CYS A 158 1.58 -11.11 -8.18
N PHE A 159 1.99 -12.34 -8.42
CA PHE A 159 2.23 -12.83 -9.77
C PHE A 159 0.93 -13.31 -10.44
N TRP A 160 -0.11 -12.46 -10.39
CA TRP A 160 -1.43 -12.63 -10.97
C TRP A 160 -2.24 -13.81 -10.42
N ASN A 161 -1.68 -15.03 -10.44
CA ASN A 161 -2.32 -16.20 -9.86
C ASN A 161 -2.05 -16.27 -8.35
N ALA A 162 -3.05 -15.96 -7.56
CA ALA A 162 -2.94 -15.91 -6.10
C ALA A 162 -2.61 -17.26 -5.46
N VAL A 163 -3.01 -18.37 -6.07
CA VAL A 163 -2.71 -19.72 -5.55
C VAL A 163 -1.26 -20.08 -5.81
N ASP A 164 -0.79 -19.87 -7.04
CA ASP A 164 0.61 -20.10 -7.40
C ASP A 164 1.54 -19.17 -6.59
N ASP A 165 1.16 -17.90 -6.43
CA ASP A 165 1.92 -16.93 -5.63
C ASP A 165 1.99 -17.30 -4.15
N SER A 166 0.97 -17.98 -3.62
CA SER A 166 0.96 -18.43 -2.23
C SER A 166 1.84 -19.66 -1.97
N THR A 167 2.24 -20.37 -3.01
CA THR A 167 3.06 -21.59 -2.96
C THR A 167 4.51 -21.23 -3.24
N ASN A 168 5.41 -21.37 -2.27
CA ASN A 168 6.82 -20.98 -2.41
C ASN A 168 7.50 -21.58 -3.66
N PHE A 169 7.20 -22.85 -3.98
CA PHE A 169 7.77 -23.50 -5.16
C PHE A 169 7.31 -22.83 -6.46
N GLN A 170 6.03 -22.58 -6.61
CA GLN A 170 5.47 -21.96 -7.82
C GLN A 170 5.93 -20.50 -7.98
N ARG A 171 6.00 -19.77 -6.86
CA ARG A 171 6.50 -18.40 -6.86
C ARG A 171 7.94 -18.30 -7.35
N ASN A 172 8.80 -19.24 -6.98
CA ASN A 172 10.20 -19.26 -7.41
C ASN A 172 10.38 -19.53 -8.93
N LEU A 173 9.34 -20.05 -9.60
CA LEU A 173 9.34 -20.24 -11.04
C LEU A 173 8.81 -19.03 -11.83
N SER A 174 8.28 -18.03 -11.14
CA SER A 174 7.77 -16.81 -11.77
C SER A 174 8.86 -15.75 -11.77
N LEU A 175 9.01 -15.07 -12.90
CA LEU A 175 9.90 -13.93 -13.03
C LEU A 175 9.09 -12.65 -12.95
N GLY A 176 9.26 -11.90 -11.88
CA GLY A 176 8.77 -10.54 -11.77
C GLY A 176 9.74 -9.61 -12.47
N GLU A 177 9.25 -8.82 -13.39
CA GLU A 177 10.01 -7.76 -14.05
C GLU A 177 9.33 -6.42 -13.79
N VAL A 178 10.14 -5.38 -13.68
CA VAL A 178 9.67 -4.02 -13.49
C VAL A 178 10.30 -3.08 -14.48
N GLU A 179 9.57 -2.05 -14.81
CA GLU A 179 10.07 -0.85 -15.46
C GLU A 179 9.75 0.34 -14.57
N VAL A 180 10.65 1.32 -14.52
CA VAL A 180 10.44 2.52 -13.73
C VAL A 180 10.61 3.73 -14.64
N GLU A 181 9.57 4.55 -14.73
CA GLU A 181 9.57 5.79 -15.47
C GLU A 181 9.09 6.91 -14.55
N GLU A 182 9.97 7.85 -14.24
CA GLU A 182 9.72 8.93 -13.27
C GLU A 182 9.23 8.39 -11.91
N SER A 183 7.96 8.64 -11.59
CA SER A 183 7.29 8.15 -10.37
C SER A 183 6.40 6.93 -10.61
N THR A 184 6.47 6.31 -11.78
CA THR A 184 5.64 5.16 -12.12
C THR A 184 6.46 3.88 -12.17
N ILE A 185 6.02 2.89 -11.41
CA ILE A 185 6.58 1.55 -11.36
C ILE A 185 5.60 0.62 -12.07
N TYR A 186 6.02 0.01 -13.18
CA TYR A 186 5.25 -0.97 -13.94
C TYR A 186 5.71 -2.37 -13.56
N HIS A 187 4.76 -3.24 -13.23
CA HIS A 187 5.01 -4.65 -12.93
C HIS A 187 4.38 -5.54 -13.98
N LYS A 188 5.20 -6.34 -14.59
CA LYS A 188 4.83 -7.42 -15.51
C LYS A 188 5.38 -8.74 -15.01
N THR A 189 4.69 -9.82 -15.24
CA THR A 189 5.13 -11.14 -14.84
C THR A 189 5.28 -12.04 -16.05
N GLU A 190 6.45 -12.64 -16.20
CA GLU A 190 6.71 -13.69 -17.13
C GLU A 190 6.60 -15.04 -16.43
N TYR A 191 5.42 -15.66 -16.47
CA TYR A 191 5.21 -17.00 -15.96
C TYR A 191 4.56 -17.86 -17.05
N ARG A 192 5.31 -18.83 -17.58
CA ARG A 192 4.91 -19.76 -18.66
C ARG A 192 4.54 -19.10 -19.99
N GLU A 193 4.01 -17.90 -19.98
CA GLU A 193 3.66 -17.12 -21.17
C GLU A 193 3.80 -15.62 -20.93
N ARG A 194 4.19 -14.88 -21.95
CA ARG A 194 4.20 -13.43 -21.92
C ARG A 194 2.77 -12.91 -21.99
N ARG A 195 2.39 -12.14 -21.00
CA ARG A 195 1.07 -11.52 -20.91
C ARG A 195 1.09 -10.13 -21.52
N ASN A 196 -0.07 -9.64 -21.95
CA ASN A 196 -0.24 -8.28 -22.47
C ASN A 196 -0.75 -7.30 -21.42
N HIS A 197 -0.94 -7.74 -20.18
CA HIS A 197 -1.40 -6.93 -19.07
C HIS A 197 -0.29 -6.70 -18.04
N PHE A 198 -0.40 -5.58 -17.34
CA PHE A 198 0.53 -5.16 -16.31
C PHE A 198 -0.18 -4.37 -15.22
N ALA A 199 0.43 -4.33 -14.03
CA ALA A 199 0.06 -3.43 -12.95
C ALA A 199 0.97 -2.20 -12.99
N TYR A 200 0.47 -1.07 -12.54
CA TYR A 200 1.27 0.13 -12.32
C TYR A 200 1.01 0.72 -10.95
N TYR A 201 2.05 1.30 -10.37
CA TYR A 201 1.97 2.01 -9.10
C TYR A 201 2.71 3.34 -9.23
N THR A 202 2.01 4.44 -8.98
CA THR A 202 2.56 5.80 -9.21
C THR A 202 2.12 6.76 -8.11
N VAL A 203 2.80 7.91 -8.03
CA VAL A 203 2.45 9.02 -7.14
C VAL A 203 2.53 10.35 -7.88
N ASN A 204 1.67 11.30 -7.53
CA ASN A 204 1.56 12.64 -8.15
C ASN A 204 2.66 13.63 -7.70
N SER A 205 3.80 13.15 -7.26
CA SER A 205 4.89 13.98 -6.74
C SER A 205 6.23 13.43 -7.20
N PRO A 206 7.23 14.27 -7.48
CA PRO A 206 8.59 13.80 -7.69
C PRO A 206 9.08 12.98 -6.48
N VAL A 207 9.76 11.88 -6.75
CA VAL A 207 10.30 10.99 -5.73
C VAL A 207 11.78 11.30 -5.47
N ALA A 208 12.20 11.15 -4.23
CA ALA A 208 13.62 11.24 -3.84
C ALA A 208 14.35 9.92 -4.13
N GLY A 209 13.60 8.83 -4.30
CA GLY A 209 14.08 7.50 -4.64
C GLY A 209 12.93 6.50 -4.71
N PHE A 210 13.26 5.29 -5.09
CA PHE A 210 12.30 4.17 -5.17
C PHE A 210 13.00 2.84 -4.86
N ASP A 211 12.22 1.80 -4.60
CA ASP A 211 12.71 0.42 -4.57
C ASP A 211 11.65 -0.52 -5.15
N THR A 212 12.11 -1.49 -5.95
CA THR A 212 11.25 -2.51 -6.52
C THR A 212 11.67 -3.93 -6.14
N SER A 213 12.87 -4.10 -5.57
CA SER A 213 13.33 -5.34 -4.97
C SER A 213 12.90 -5.39 -3.50
N ARG A 214 12.15 -6.44 -3.14
CA ARG A 214 11.70 -6.67 -1.77
C ARG A 214 12.88 -6.87 -0.82
N ASP A 215 13.88 -7.62 -1.27
CA ASP A 215 15.02 -7.98 -0.43
C ASP A 215 15.91 -6.75 -0.16
N ASP A 216 16.07 -5.87 -1.15
CA ASP A 216 16.81 -4.61 -0.95
C ASP A 216 16.04 -3.64 -0.04
N PHE A 217 14.71 -3.60 -0.14
CA PHE A 217 13.90 -2.73 0.70
C PHE A 217 13.83 -3.19 2.16
N LEU A 218 13.60 -4.48 2.38
CA LEU A 218 13.49 -5.04 3.73
C LEU A 218 14.84 -5.28 4.39
N GLY A 219 15.87 -5.63 3.62
CA GLY A 219 17.11 -6.22 4.11
C GLY A 219 17.00 -7.73 4.29
N VAL A 220 18.11 -8.44 4.20
CA VAL A 220 18.16 -9.92 4.26
C VAL A 220 17.59 -10.48 5.56
N TYR A 221 17.74 -9.76 6.66
CA TYR A 221 17.26 -10.14 8.00
C TYR A 221 16.14 -9.23 8.51
N GLY A 222 15.66 -8.32 7.66
CA GLY A 222 14.60 -7.38 7.98
C GLY A 222 13.20 -7.97 7.78
N SER A 223 12.21 -7.16 8.07
CA SER A 223 10.79 -7.50 7.91
C SER A 223 9.99 -6.28 7.49
N ILE A 224 8.72 -6.48 7.10
CA ILE A 224 7.82 -5.35 6.84
C ILE A 224 7.57 -4.48 8.08
N GLU A 225 7.80 -5.00 9.28
CA GLU A 225 7.72 -4.22 10.52
C GLU A 225 8.94 -3.32 10.70
N HIS A 226 10.11 -3.78 10.22
CA HIS A 226 11.40 -3.10 10.34
C HIS A 226 12.19 -3.13 9.02
N PRO A 227 11.73 -2.43 7.96
CA PRO A 227 12.45 -2.39 6.69
C PRO A 227 13.74 -1.58 6.81
N GLU A 228 14.87 -2.16 6.40
CA GLU A 228 16.20 -1.47 6.48
C GLU A 228 16.18 -0.14 5.74
N THR A 229 15.62 -0.07 4.55
CA THR A 229 15.47 1.15 3.75
C THR A 229 14.78 2.28 4.51
N VAL A 230 13.67 1.97 5.21
CA VAL A 230 12.93 2.98 5.98
C VAL A 230 13.73 3.44 7.19
N TYR A 231 14.37 2.51 7.92
CA TYR A 231 15.19 2.85 9.07
C TYR A 231 16.42 3.65 8.69
N ALA A 232 17.08 3.31 7.58
CA ALA A 232 18.19 4.08 7.02
C ALA A 232 17.75 5.45 6.46
N GLY A 233 16.48 5.59 6.04
CA GLY A 233 15.95 6.81 5.42
C GLY A 233 16.48 7.04 3.99
N ILE A 234 16.92 6.00 3.31
CA ILE A 234 17.56 6.06 1.99
C ILE A 234 17.10 4.87 1.15
N SER A 235 16.51 5.14 -0.03
CA SER A 235 16.18 4.12 -1.04
C SER A 235 17.40 3.73 -1.85
N HIS A 236 17.43 2.48 -2.30
CA HIS A 236 18.52 1.91 -3.10
C HIS A 236 18.34 2.16 -4.60
N ASN A 237 17.16 2.62 -5.04
CA ASN A 237 16.73 2.71 -6.44
C ASN A 237 16.86 1.33 -7.13
N SER A 238 16.51 0.28 -6.42
CA SER A 238 16.61 -1.08 -6.89
C SER A 238 15.59 -1.35 -8.00
N VAL A 239 16.04 -2.04 -9.06
CA VAL A 239 15.19 -2.50 -10.17
C VAL A 239 15.19 -4.02 -10.15
N ALA A 240 14.08 -4.63 -9.72
CA ALA A 240 13.97 -6.07 -9.60
C ALA A 240 13.93 -6.75 -10.97
N SER A 241 14.72 -7.83 -11.09
CA SER A 241 14.66 -8.77 -12.20
C SER A 241 14.61 -10.18 -11.63
N GLY A 242 13.41 -10.72 -11.52
CA GLY A 242 13.15 -11.95 -10.76
C GLY A 242 12.94 -11.68 -9.26
N GLY A 243 12.66 -12.73 -8.51
CA GLY A 243 12.42 -12.65 -7.06
C GLY A 243 11.10 -11.99 -6.69
N ALA A 244 11.02 -11.45 -5.51
CA ALA A 244 9.85 -10.76 -4.98
C ALA A 244 9.86 -9.29 -5.35
N VAL A 245 8.85 -8.86 -6.08
CA VAL A 245 8.72 -7.49 -6.60
C VAL A 245 7.79 -6.66 -5.72
N ILE A 246 8.23 -5.45 -5.41
CA ILE A 246 7.45 -4.44 -4.68
C ILE A 246 7.35 -3.15 -5.49
N GLY A 247 6.45 -2.27 -5.07
CA GLY A 247 6.45 -0.87 -5.45
C GLY A 247 6.65 -0.02 -4.20
N SER A 248 7.76 0.71 -4.16
CA SER A 248 8.04 1.66 -3.08
C SER A 248 8.54 2.97 -3.63
N HIS A 249 7.94 4.07 -3.17
CA HIS A 249 8.38 5.43 -3.46
C HIS A 249 8.90 6.07 -2.17
N HIS A 250 10.02 6.77 -2.25
CA HIS A 250 10.56 7.58 -1.17
C HIS A 250 10.34 9.06 -1.50
N LEU A 251 9.62 9.77 -0.63
CA LEU A 251 9.36 11.20 -0.74
C LEU A 251 9.92 11.91 0.50
N LYS A 252 10.58 13.03 0.30
CA LYS A 252 11.06 13.92 1.38
C LYS A 252 10.17 15.15 1.43
N LEU A 253 9.65 15.46 2.59
CA LEU A 253 8.69 16.52 2.81
C LEU A 253 9.13 17.43 3.95
N THR A 254 8.88 18.73 3.76
CA THR A 254 9.02 19.76 4.78
C THR A 254 7.70 20.47 4.90
N LEU A 255 7.12 20.53 6.10
CA LEU A 255 5.89 21.25 6.38
C LEU A 255 6.09 22.29 7.49
N LYS A 256 5.71 23.53 7.22
CA LYS A 256 5.64 24.60 8.22
C LYS A 256 4.47 24.36 9.18
N PRO A 257 4.44 25.02 10.35
CA PRO A 257 3.30 24.99 11.25
C PRO A 257 1.97 25.29 10.53
N GLY A 258 0.99 24.39 10.68
CA GLY A 258 -0.33 24.47 10.05
C GLY A 258 -0.36 24.14 8.55
N GLU A 259 0.77 23.80 7.94
CA GLU A 259 0.83 23.43 6.51
C GLU A 259 0.39 21.97 6.30
N SER A 260 -0.29 21.74 5.18
CA SER A 260 -0.70 20.40 4.74
C SER A 260 -0.20 20.10 3.34
N LYS A 261 0.09 18.82 3.09
CA LYS A 261 0.46 18.29 1.77
C LYS A 261 -0.30 17.02 1.49
N SER A 262 -0.92 16.95 0.30
CA SER A 262 -1.58 15.73 -0.18
C SER A 262 -0.71 15.03 -1.22
N LEU A 263 -0.55 13.73 -1.04
CA LEU A 263 0.06 12.80 -1.97
C LEU A 263 -1.03 11.85 -2.47
N ILE A 264 -1.09 11.64 -3.78
CA ILE A 264 -2.06 10.75 -4.42
C ILE A 264 -1.30 9.58 -5.02
N PHE A 265 -1.48 8.41 -4.44
CA PHE A 265 -0.93 7.16 -4.97
C PHE A 265 -2.01 6.44 -5.77
N VAL A 266 -1.63 5.90 -6.91
CA VAL A 266 -2.53 5.14 -7.78
C VAL A 266 -1.93 3.78 -8.07
N LEU A 267 -2.67 2.72 -7.70
CA LEU A 267 -2.37 1.34 -8.07
C LEU A 267 -3.40 0.89 -9.10
N GLY A 268 -2.97 0.51 -10.28
CA GLY A 268 -3.88 0.19 -11.35
C GLY A 268 -3.47 -0.99 -12.21
N TYR A 269 -4.40 -1.33 -13.10
CA TYR A 269 -4.29 -2.41 -14.07
C TYR A 269 -4.50 -1.86 -15.48
N SER A 270 -3.66 -2.29 -16.42
CA SER A 270 -3.78 -1.96 -17.83
C SER A 270 -3.50 -3.16 -18.71
N GLU A 271 -4.07 -3.15 -19.91
CA GLU A 271 -3.83 -4.13 -20.96
C GLU A 271 -3.44 -3.40 -22.24
N ASN A 272 -2.42 -3.89 -22.93
CA ASN A 272 -2.10 -3.50 -24.29
C ASN A 272 -2.76 -4.47 -25.28
N ASP A 273 -2.90 -4.07 -26.54
CA ASP A 273 -3.32 -4.98 -27.58
C ASP A 273 -2.33 -6.16 -27.65
N PRO A 274 -2.78 -7.42 -27.74
CA PRO A 274 -1.89 -8.59 -27.82
C PRO A 274 -0.89 -8.52 -28.97
N GLU A 275 -1.25 -7.86 -30.08
CA GLU A 275 -0.38 -7.68 -31.24
C GLU A 275 0.59 -6.49 -31.11
N ASP A 276 0.32 -5.56 -30.15
CA ASP A 276 1.05 -4.29 -29.98
C ASP A 276 1.43 -4.03 -28.53
N LYS A 277 1.77 -5.07 -27.78
CA LYS A 277 2.04 -4.98 -26.34
C LYS A 277 3.42 -4.44 -25.97
N TRP A 278 4.34 -4.42 -26.92
CA TRP A 278 5.72 -4.01 -26.68
C TRP A 278 6.14 -2.85 -27.58
N GLU A 279 6.78 -1.86 -27.02
CA GLU A 279 7.47 -0.82 -27.77
C GLU A 279 8.77 -1.35 -28.38
N ALA A 280 9.49 -2.18 -27.62
CA ALA A 280 10.66 -2.95 -28.03
C ALA A 280 10.65 -4.30 -27.29
N PRO A 281 11.50 -5.27 -27.63
CA PRO A 281 11.56 -6.53 -26.93
C PRO A 281 11.76 -6.34 -25.41
N GLY A 282 10.74 -6.70 -24.61
CA GLY A 282 10.74 -6.59 -23.16
C GLY A 282 10.32 -5.23 -22.60
N ILE A 283 10.08 -4.22 -23.43
CA ILE A 283 9.63 -2.87 -23.00
C ILE A 283 8.13 -2.74 -23.24
N ILE A 284 7.39 -2.39 -22.20
CA ILE A 284 5.93 -2.13 -22.27
C ILE A 284 5.69 -0.86 -23.09
N LYS A 285 4.64 -0.90 -23.90
CA LYS A 285 4.23 0.27 -24.70
C LYS A 285 3.35 1.22 -23.89
#